data_f6051f97a773378299cacba0789abe7e
#
_entry.id   f6051f97a773378299cacba0789abe7e
#
_cell.length_a   1.000
_cell.length_b   1.000
_cell.length_c   1.000
_cell.angle_alpha   90.00
_cell.angle_beta   90.00
_cell.angle_gamma   90.00
#
_symmetry.space_group_name_H-M   'P 1'
#
loop_
_entity.id
_entity.type
_entity.pdbx_description
1 polymer ?
#
loop_
_entity_poly.entity_id
_entity_poly.type
_entity_poly.pdbx_seq_one_letter_code
_entity_poly.pdbx_strand_id
1 'polypeptide(L)'
;MPDATMRGVAARIAADAGRGRAREALRREVGDLDGRCWLVERDMQLGGTSIPFVLFGPYGVVVLSASEVWTMRDVSVVRWAADDLAGALPDYPNPIRSGIYVPGHQGEPRWWCNDRADSAWIFGDDWLPWLLAEFGDLGFSAADIAALRALAAAAVPPGSVRLPSHPGSG
;
A
#
# COMPACT_ATOMS: atom_id res chain seq x y z
N MET A 1 -35.89 7.92 15.25
CA MET A 1 -34.94 6.86 14.98
C MET A 1 -34.31 7.11 13.62
N PRO A 2 -33.00 7.31 13.51
CA PRO A 2 -32.37 7.42 12.21
C PRO A 2 -32.49 6.08 11.49
N ASP A 3 -32.91 6.13 10.23
CA ASP A 3 -33.09 4.99 9.34
C ASP A 3 -31.80 4.18 9.21
N ALA A 4 -31.91 2.86 9.06
CA ALA A 4 -30.77 1.94 8.87
C ALA A 4 -29.89 2.38 7.69
N THR A 5 -30.48 2.98 6.66
CA THR A 5 -29.78 3.55 5.50
C THR A 5 -28.88 4.73 5.87
N MET A 6 -29.36 5.62 6.75
CA MET A 6 -28.59 6.77 7.22
C MET A 6 -27.40 6.34 8.09
N ARG A 7 -27.57 5.30 8.92
CA ARG A 7 -26.46 4.74 9.69
C ARG A 7 -25.40 4.11 8.78
N GLY A 8 -25.81 3.44 7.73
CA GLY A 8 -24.88 2.86 6.74
C GLY A 8 -24.06 3.93 6.01
N VAL A 9 -24.70 5.03 5.61
CA VAL A 9 -24.03 6.17 4.96
C VAL A 9 -23.03 6.84 5.93
N ALA A 10 -23.47 7.12 7.15
CA ALA A 10 -22.58 7.72 8.17
C ALA A 10 -21.36 6.83 8.49
N ALA A 11 -21.55 5.52 8.58
CA ALA A 11 -20.47 4.57 8.81
C ALA A 11 -19.46 4.55 7.64
N ARG A 12 -19.93 4.61 6.38
CA ARG A 12 -19.04 4.70 5.20
C ARG A 12 -18.24 5.99 5.20
N ILE A 13 -18.88 7.13 5.45
CA ILE A 13 -18.22 8.44 5.51
C ILE A 13 -17.13 8.43 6.59
N ALA A 14 -17.42 7.89 7.77
CA ALA A 14 -16.45 7.77 8.86
C ALA A 14 -15.27 6.85 8.49
N ALA A 15 -15.53 5.72 7.83
CA ALA A 15 -14.51 4.79 7.38
C ALA A 15 -13.62 5.41 6.29
N ASP A 16 -14.19 6.17 5.36
CA ASP A 16 -13.43 6.86 4.30
C ASP A 16 -12.56 7.99 4.90
N ALA A 17 -13.09 8.74 5.85
CA ALA A 17 -12.32 9.75 6.57
C ALA A 17 -11.16 9.13 7.36
N GLY A 18 -11.38 7.97 7.98
CA GLY A 18 -10.35 7.21 8.68
C GLY A 18 -9.23 6.74 7.76
N ARG A 19 -9.59 6.23 6.59
CA ARG A 19 -8.59 5.87 5.56
C ARG A 19 -7.77 7.06 5.09
N GLY A 20 -8.39 8.21 4.90
CA GLY A 20 -7.71 9.44 4.53
C GLY A 20 -6.68 9.88 5.57
N ARG A 21 -7.02 9.83 6.84
CA ARG A 21 -6.10 10.15 7.95
C ARG A 21 -4.95 9.14 8.04
N ALA A 22 -5.24 7.86 7.92
CA ALA A 22 -4.22 6.80 7.93
C ALA A 22 -3.24 6.95 6.76
N ARG A 23 -3.73 7.26 5.56
CA ARG A 23 -2.88 7.53 4.39
C ARG A 23 -1.98 8.73 4.59
N GLU A 24 -2.48 9.81 5.16
CA GLU A 24 -1.69 11.01 5.44
C GLU A 24 -0.63 10.74 6.51
N ALA A 25 -0.94 9.94 7.51
CA ALA A 25 0.04 9.50 8.51
C ALA A 25 1.13 8.61 7.87
N LEU A 26 0.76 7.64 7.03
CA LEU A 26 1.71 6.82 6.28
C LEU A 26 2.59 7.66 5.34
N ARG A 27 2.01 8.70 4.73
CA ARG A 27 2.78 9.63 3.88
C ARG A 27 3.94 10.27 4.64
N ARG A 28 3.76 10.61 5.90
CA ARG A 28 4.82 11.15 6.76
C ARG A 28 5.89 10.10 7.03
N GLU A 29 5.50 8.88 7.39
CA GLU A 29 6.42 7.76 7.60
C GLU A 29 7.28 7.50 6.36
N VAL A 30 6.66 7.46 5.18
CA VAL A 30 7.36 7.27 3.90
C VAL A 30 8.25 8.47 3.57
N GLY A 31 7.82 9.69 3.91
CA GLY A 31 8.59 10.91 3.69
C GLY A 31 9.89 10.98 4.49
N ASP A 32 9.96 10.26 5.60
CA ASP A 32 11.16 10.16 6.44
C ASP A 32 12.20 9.15 5.89
N LEU A 33 11.85 8.37 4.87
CA LEU A 33 12.78 7.46 4.23
C LEU A 33 13.84 8.23 3.40
N ASP A 34 15.06 7.71 3.39
CA ASP A 34 16.14 8.30 2.60
C ASP A 34 15.83 8.20 1.09
N GLY A 35 15.49 9.31 0.48
CA GLY A 35 15.18 9.42 -0.95
C GLY A 35 16.34 9.08 -1.89
N ARG A 36 17.56 8.91 -1.38
CA ARG A 36 18.69 8.40 -2.16
C ARG A 36 18.64 6.90 -2.34
N CYS A 37 18.03 6.20 -1.37
CA CYS A 37 17.94 4.75 -1.35
C CYS A 37 16.58 4.24 -1.79
N TRP A 38 15.52 5.03 -1.61
CA TRP A 38 14.16 4.64 -1.87
C TRP A 38 13.50 5.48 -2.96
N LEU A 39 12.94 4.81 -3.95
CA LEU A 39 12.03 5.43 -4.92
C LEU A 39 10.60 5.06 -4.56
N VAL A 40 9.70 6.01 -4.64
CA VAL A 40 8.32 5.87 -4.19
C VAL A 40 7.38 6.16 -5.35
N GLU A 41 6.50 5.21 -5.66
CA GLU A 41 5.31 5.43 -6.49
C GLU A 41 4.09 5.59 -5.60
N ARG A 42 3.19 6.49 -5.99
CA ARG A 42 1.96 6.81 -5.25
C ARG A 42 0.74 6.44 -6.06
N ASP A 43 -0.30 6.04 -5.35
CA ASP A 43 -1.62 5.79 -5.91
C ASP A 43 -1.62 4.85 -7.12
N MET A 44 -0.77 3.82 -7.10
CA MET A 44 -0.74 2.80 -8.14
C MET A 44 -2.02 1.97 -8.15
N GLN A 45 -2.56 1.72 -9.33
CA GLN A 45 -3.73 0.84 -9.50
C GLN A 45 -3.27 -0.61 -9.58
N LEU A 46 -3.41 -1.34 -8.49
CA LEU A 46 -2.97 -2.73 -8.36
C LEU A 46 -4.09 -3.58 -7.75
N GLY A 47 -4.30 -4.76 -8.32
CA GLY A 47 -5.30 -5.69 -7.80
C GLY A 47 -6.72 -5.13 -7.76
N GLY A 48 -7.06 -4.18 -8.63
CA GLY A 48 -8.37 -3.52 -8.68
C GLY A 48 -8.58 -2.42 -7.63
N THR A 49 -7.51 -2.00 -6.95
CA THR A 49 -7.56 -0.94 -5.93
C THR A 49 -6.42 0.06 -6.10
N SER A 50 -6.59 1.25 -5.52
CA SER A 50 -5.52 2.24 -5.44
C SER A 50 -4.68 1.99 -4.21
N ILE A 51 -3.39 1.68 -4.43
CA ILE A 51 -2.41 1.48 -3.36
C ILE A 51 -1.69 2.80 -3.10
N PRO A 52 -1.72 3.32 -1.88
CA PRO A 52 -1.16 4.63 -1.59
C PRO A 52 0.34 4.73 -1.85
N PHE A 53 1.12 3.68 -1.54
CA PHE A 53 2.56 3.69 -1.75
C PHE A 53 3.10 2.34 -2.21
N VAL A 54 3.99 2.39 -3.20
CA VAL A 54 4.85 1.29 -3.58
C VAL A 54 6.29 1.77 -3.47
N LEU A 55 7.11 1.06 -2.71
CA LEU A 55 8.49 1.41 -2.43
C LEU A 55 9.42 0.50 -3.23
N PHE A 56 10.43 1.09 -3.86
CA PHE A 56 11.50 0.40 -4.57
C PHE A 56 12.82 0.79 -3.91
N GLY A 57 13.52 -0.16 -3.33
CA GLY A 57 14.71 0.15 -2.57
C GLY A 57 15.66 -1.03 -2.39
N PRO A 58 16.71 -0.85 -1.59
CA PRO A 58 17.75 -1.86 -1.42
C PRO A 58 17.22 -3.17 -0.81
N TYR A 59 16.11 -3.12 -0.09
CA TYR A 59 15.46 -4.29 0.51
C TYR A 59 14.32 -4.86 -0.36
N GLY A 60 14.20 -4.42 -1.61
CA GLY A 60 13.25 -4.93 -2.59
C GLY A 60 12.06 -4.02 -2.84
N VAL A 61 10.96 -4.63 -3.27
CA VAL A 61 9.71 -3.96 -3.61
C VAL A 61 8.68 -4.21 -2.51
N VAL A 62 8.06 -3.15 -2.03
CA VAL A 62 7.10 -3.19 -0.93
C VAL A 62 5.84 -2.43 -1.29
N VAL A 63 4.71 -3.08 -1.15
CA VAL A 63 3.37 -2.50 -1.35
C VAL A 63 2.80 -2.14 0.02
N LEU A 64 2.45 -0.88 0.22
CA LEU A 64 1.94 -0.37 1.48
C LEU A 64 0.53 0.20 1.33
N SER A 65 -0.36 -0.24 2.21
CA SER A 65 -1.67 0.33 2.43
C SER A 65 -1.76 0.95 3.83
N ALA A 66 -2.84 1.66 4.11
CA ALA A 66 -3.07 2.30 5.39
C ALA A 66 -4.53 2.18 5.81
N SER A 67 -4.77 1.90 7.08
CA SER A 67 -6.10 1.83 7.67
C SER A 67 -6.06 2.18 9.16
N GLU A 68 -7.03 2.92 9.65
CA GLU A 68 -7.18 3.14 11.11
C GLU A 68 -7.64 1.86 11.83
N VAL A 69 -8.46 1.07 11.16
CA VAL A 69 -8.95 -0.22 11.65
C VAL A 69 -8.80 -1.23 10.52
N TRP A 70 -7.80 -2.07 10.58
CA TRP A 70 -7.55 -3.08 9.55
C TRP A 70 -8.41 -4.32 9.74
N THR A 71 -8.68 -5.00 8.64
CA THR A 71 -9.48 -6.25 8.60
C THR A 71 -8.74 -7.31 7.78
N MET A 72 -9.20 -8.55 7.84
CA MET A 72 -8.67 -9.63 6.98
C MET A 72 -8.86 -9.35 5.49
N ARG A 73 -9.86 -8.54 5.13
CA ARG A 73 -10.04 -8.07 3.75
C ARG A 73 -8.90 -7.14 3.33
N ASP A 74 -8.45 -6.26 4.21
CA ASP A 74 -7.32 -5.37 3.92
C ASP A 74 -6.04 -6.18 3.66
N VAL A 75 -5.84 -7.28 4.37
CA VAL A 75 -4.74 -8.23 4.12
C VAL A 75 -4.84 -8.82 2.71
N SER A 76 -6.02 -9.29 2.32
CA SER A 76 -6.23 -9.82 0.97
C SER A 76 -6.00 -8.74 -0.10
N VAL A 77 -6.52 -7.53 0.09
CA VAL A 77 -6.39 -6.43 -0.88
C VAL A 77 -4.93 -6.07 -1.13
N VAL A 78 -4.14 -5.91 -0.09
CA VAL A 78 -2.72 -5.56 -0.24
C VAL A 78 -1.92 -6.73 -0.82
N ARG A 79 -2.30 -7.97 -0.54
CA ARG A 79 -1.68 -9.15 -1.14
C ARG A 79 -2.00 -9.27 -2.63
N TRP A 80 -3.24 -9.07 -3.02
CA TRP A 80 -3.62 -9.07 -4.45
C TRP A 80 -2.91 -7.97 -5.23
N ALA A 81 -2.71 -6.81 -4.62
CA ALA A 81 -1.91 -5.74 -5.21
C ALA A 81 -0.44 -6.17 -5.40
N ALA A 82 0.15 -6.86 -4.44
CA ALA A 82 1.50 -7.40 -4.56
C ALA A 82 1.59 -8.47 -5.66
N ASP A 83 0.61 -9.34 -5.78
CA ASP A 83 0.54 -10.37 -6.83
C ASP A 83 0.39 -9.74 -8.23
N ASP A 84 -0.43 -8.71 -8.37
CA ASP A 84 -0.59 -7.96 -9.62
C ASP A 84 0.72 -7.29 -10.03
N LEU A 85 1.42 -6.67 -9.09
CA LEU A 85 2.73 -6.07 -9.33
C LEU A 85 3.80 -7.12 -9.67
N ALA A 86 3.75 -8.29 -9.03
CA ALA A 86 4.64 -9.40 -9.37
C ALA A 86 4.46 -9.87 -10.81
N GLY A 87 3.23 -9.87 -11.33
CA GLY A 87 2.93 -10.13 -12.74
C GLY A 87 3.53 -9.10 -13.70
N ALA A 88 3.67 -7.85 -13.25
CA ALA A 88 4.31 -6.77 -13.99
C ALA A 88 5.85 -6.81 -13.94
N LEU A 89 6.42 -7.58 -13.02
CA LEU A 89 7.86 -7.71 -12.78
C LEU A 89 8.30 -9.18 -12.84
N PRO A 90 8.11 -9.88 -13.99
CA PRO A 90 8.30 -11.33 -14.07
C PRO A 90 9.75 -11.78 -13.80
N ASP A 91 10.72 -10.92 -14.07
CA ASP A 91 12.15 -11.19 -13.87
C ASP A 91 12.65 -10.80 -12.47
N TYR A 92 11.77 -10.25 -11.65
CA TYR A 92 12.11 -9.91 -10.26
C TYR A 92 12.08 -11.19 -9.40
N PRO A 93 13.23 -11.64 -8.86
CA PRO A 93 13.36 -12.99 -8.28
C PRO A 93 12.87 -13.08 -6.83
N ASN A 94 12.57 -11.95 -6.18
CA ASN A 94 12.23 -11.89 -4.78
C ASN A 94 10.73 -11.72 -4.56
N PRO A 95 10.20 -12.16 -3.42
CA PRO A 95 8.81 -11.87 -3.07
C PRO A 95 8.57 -10.37 -2.95
N ILE A 96 7.47 -9.88 -3.51
CA ILE A 96 6.99 -8.54 -3.22
C ILE A 96 6.35 -8.55 -1.85
N ARG A 97 6.83 -7.69 -0.97
CA ARG A 97 6.36 -7.57 0.40
C ARG A 97 5.12 -6.70 0.47
N SER A 98 4.27 -6.98 1.43
CA SER A 98 3.04 -6.22 1.65
C SER A 98 2.89 -5.84 3.11
N GLY A 99 2.48 -4.60 3.35
CA GLY A 99 2.27 -4.07 4.69
C GLY A 99 1.05 -3.18 4.79
N ILE A 100 0.45 -3.16 5.96
CA ILE A 100 -0.65 -2.28 6.33
C ILE A 100 -0.20 -1.43 7.51
N TYR A 101 -0.12 -0.14 7.29
CA TYR A 101 0.14 0.83 8.33
C TYR A 101 -1.14 1.16 9.09
N VAL A 102 -1.06 1.08 10.41
CA VAL A 102 -2.18 1.38 11.31
C VAL A 102 -1.71 2.44 12.31
N PRO A 103 -2.15 3.71 12.17
CA PRO A 103 -1.76 4.76 13.10
C PRO A 103 -2.11 4.38 14.54
N GLY A 104 -1.16 4.58 15.46
CA GLY A 104 -1.35 4.27 16.87
C GLY A 104 -1.35 2.78 17.21
N HIS A 105 -1.08 1.88 16.25
CA HIS A 105 -0.89 0.47 16.55
C HIS A 105 0.27 0.27 17.52
N GLN A 106 0.00 -0.40 18.63
CA GLN A 106 0.97 -0.60 19.69
C GLN A 106 1.80 -1.87 19.48
N GLY A 107 3.08 -1.78 19.79
CA GLY A 107 4.01 -2.90 19.74
C GLY A 107 4.69 -3.10 18.38
N GLU A 108 5.45 -4.16 18.31
CA GLU A 108 6.25 -4.51 17.14
C GLU A 108 5.39 -4.88 15.93
N PRO A 109 5.91 -4.74 14.71
CA PRO A 109 5.26 -5.24 13.51
C PRO A 109 4.92 -6.73 13.63
N ARG A 110 3.74 -7.10 13.15
CA ARG A 110 3.26 -8.46 13.16
C ARG A 110 2.92 -8.96 11.77
N TRP A 111 3.33 -10.17 11.49
CA TRP A 111 2.93 -10.90 10.30
C TRP A 111 1.57 -11.53 10.51
N TRP A 112 0.63 -11.24 9.62
CA TRP A 112 -0.70 -11.84 9.63
C TRP A 112 -0.98 -12.60 8.34
N CYS A 113 -1.65 -13.73 8.49
CA CYS A 113 -2.10 -14.57 7.40
C CYS A 113 -3.57 -14.91 7.63
N ASN A 114 -4.38 -14.73 6.59
CA ASN A 114 -5.79 -15.12 6.65
C ASN A 114 -6.00 -16.59 6.24
N ASP A 115 -7.23 -17.07 6.26
CA ASP A 115 -7.62 -18.44 5.89
C ASP A 115 -7.41 -18.76 4.40
N ARG A 116 -7.21 -17.76 3.55
CA ARG A 116 -6.84 -17.89 2.13
C ARG A 116 -5.34 -17.90 1.88
N ALA A 117 -4.54 -17.93 2.92
CA ALA A 117 -3.08 -17.77 2.89
C ALA A 117 -2.60 -16.42 2.33
N ASP A 118 -3.47 -15.42 2.21
CA ASP A 118 -3.05 -14.04 2.00
C ASP A 118 -2.40 -13.49 3.26
N SER A 119 -1.33 -12.75 3.12
CA SER A 119 -0.53 -12.32 4.25
C SER A 119 0.02 -10.91 4.08
N ALA A 120 0.16 -10.20 5.18
CA ALA A 120 0.74 -8.88 5.23
C ALA A 120 1.37 -8.59 6.60
N TRP A 121 2.29 -7.65 6.63
CA TRP A 121 2.77 -7.06 7.86
C TRP A 121 1.82 -5.98 8.35
N ILE A 122 1.50 -6.01 9.64
CA ILE A 122 0.76 -4.93 10.31
C ILE A 122 1.74 -4.18 11.19
N PHE A 123 1.84 -2.88 11.01
CA PHE A 123 2.80 -2.05 11.74
C PHE A 123 2.22 -0.66 12.05
N GLY A 124 2.75 -0.04 13.08
CA GLY A 124 2.36 1.29 13.53
C GLY A 124 3.42 2.35 13.30
N ASP A 125 3.29 3.45 14.03
CA ASP A 125 4.17 4.61 13.95
C ASP A 125 5.63 4.24 14.24
N ASP A 126 6.56 4.85 13.51
CA ASP A 126 8.03 4.72 13.67
C ASP A 126 8.61 3.33 13.36
N TRP A 127 7.81 2.38 12.94
CA TRP A 127 8.28 1.01 12.66
C TRP A 127 8.68 0.74 11.22
N LEU A 128 8.37 1.64 10.28
CA LEU A 128 8.66 1.41 8.86
C LEU A 128 10.14 1.17 8.57
N PRO A 129 11.10 1.95 9.08
CA PRO A 129 12.52 1.70 8.82
C PRO A 129 12.99 0.35 9.34
N TRP A 130 12.53 -0.05 10.52
CA TRP A 130 12.84 -1.36 11.09
C TRP A 130 12.26 -2.49 10.24
N LEU A 131 11.01 -2.40 9.84
CA LEU A 131 10.34 -3.39 9.01
C LEU A 131 11.06 -3.58 7.67
N LEU A 132 11.45 -2.49 7.03
CA LEU A 132 12.18 -2.55 5.76
C LEU A 132 13.55 -3.21 5.94
N ALA A 133 14.26 -2.93 7.03
CA ALA A 133 15.56 -3.55 7.33
C ALA A 133 15.44 -5.06 7.58
N GLU A 134 14.33 -5.54 8.16
CA GLU A 134 14.07 -6.97 8.37
C GLU A 134 13.94 -7.76 7.06
N PHE A 135 13.60 -7.11 5.94
CA PHE A 135 13.54 -7.78 4.65
C PHE A 135 14.91 -8.17 4.09
N GLY A 136 15.98 -7.62 4.63
CA GLY A 136 17.35 -7.88 4.24
C GLY A 136 17.79 -7.15 2.98
N ASP A 137 19.08 -6.79 2.92
CA ASP A 137 19.67 -6.11 1.76
C ASP A 137 19.81 -7.10 0.60
N LEU A 138 19.24 -6.76 -0.55
CA LEU A 138 19.29 -7.55 -1.78
C LEU A 138 20.46 -7.18 -2.70
N GLY A 139 21.28 -6.21 -2.31
CA GLY A 139 22.43 -5.76 -3.07
C GLY A 139 22.07 -4.98 -4.35
N PHE A 140 20.86 -4.44 -4.46
CA PHE A 140 20.46 -3.64 -5.61
C PHE A 140 21.20 -2.31 -5.64
N SER A 141 21.74 -1.98 -6.81
CA SER A 141 22.27 -0.64 -7.09
C SER A 141 21.12 0.36 -7.30
N ALA A 142 21.44 1.66 -7.23
CA ALA A 142 20.47 2.70 -7.57
C ALA A 142 19.92 2.56 -9.00
N ALA A 143 20.72 2.07 -9.93
CA ALA A 143 20.30 1.80 -11.31
C ALA A 143 19.30 0.63 -11.38
N ASP A 144 19.52 -0.45 -10.62
CA ASP A 144 18.59 -1.58 -10.53
C ASP A 144 17.25 -1.16 -9.97
N ILE A 145 17.26 -0.36 -8.91
CA ILE A 145 16.04 0.18 -8.27
C ILE A 145 15.26 1.07 -9.25
N ALA A 146 15.96 1.96 -9.96
CA ALA A 146 15.35 2.82 -10.97
C ALA A 146 14.76 2.01 -12.14
N ALA A 147 15.42 0.95 -12.57
CA ALA A 147 14.94 0.06 -13.61
C ALA A 147 13.68 -0.69 -13.18
N LEU A 148 13.64 -1.23 -11.97
CA LEU A 148 12.44 -1.90 -11.40
C LEU A 148 11.25 -0.94 -11.34
N ARG A 149 11.46 0.27 -10.86
CA ARG A 149 10.41 1.29 -10.82
C ARG A 149 9.89 1.62 -12.22
N ALA A 150 10.76 1.81 -13.17
CA ALA A 150 10.38 2.13 -14.55
C ALA A 150 9.57 0.99 -15.20
N LEU A 151 9.96 -0.27 -14.99
CA LEU A 151 9.23 -1.44 -15.46
C LEU A 151 7.83 -1.53 -14.83
N ALA A 152 7.71 -1.30 -13.55
CA ALA A 152 6.43 -1.29 -12.84
C ALA A 152 5.51 -0.18 -13.38
N ALA A 153 6.02 1.02 -13.52
CA ALA A 153 5.25 2.16 -14.03
C ALA A 153 4.80 1.97 -15.48
N ALA A 154 5.59 1.30 -16.32
CA ALA A 154 5.23 1.01 -17.71
C ALA A 154 4.18 -0.09 -17.85
N ALA A 155 4.19 -1.09 -16.96
CA ALA A 155 3.31 -2.24 -17.01
C ALA A 155 1.95 -2.01 -16.32
N VAL A 156 1.92 -1.16 -15.30
CA VAL A 156 0.69 -0.75 -14.63
C VAL A 156 0.14 0.45 -15.41
N PRO A 157 -1.06 0.33 -16.03
CA PRO A 157 -1.62 1.46 -16.76
C PRO A 157 -1.78 2.63 -15.80
N PRO A 158 -1.41 3.87 -16.24
CA PRO A 158 -1.67 5.06 -15.44
C PRO A 158 -3.14 5.01 -15.05
N GLY A 159 -3.41 5.11 -13.75
CA GLY A 159 -4.76 5.07 -13.24
C GLY A 159 -5.59 6.02 -14.09
N SER A 160 -6.55 5.49 -14.83
CA SER A 160 -7.52 6.34 -15.50
C SER A 160 -8.17 7.13 -14.39
N VAL A 161 -7.76 8.37 -14.26
CA VAL A 161 -8.49 9.35 -13.48
C VAL A 161 -9.87 9.35 -14.11
N ARG A 162 -10.77 8.54 -13.56
CA ARG A 162 -12.19 8.75 -13.78
C ARG A 162 -12.46 10.11 -13.17
N LEU A 163 -12.36 11.11 -14.02
CA LEU A 163 -13.01 12.38 -13.71
C LEU A 163 -14.43 12.01 -13.28
N PRO A 164 -14.88 12.50 -12.11
CA PRO A 164 -16.27 12.29 -11.74
C PRO A 164 -17.10 12.75 -12.94
N SER A 165 -17.89 11.83 -13.47
CA SER A 165 -18.86 12.18 -14.51
C SER A 165 -19.76 13.24 -13.89
N HIS A 166 -19.60 14.47 -14.33
CA HIS A 166 -20.57 15.50 -14.04
C HIS A 166 -21.91 14.96 -14.54
N PRO A 167 -22.94 14.87 -13.70
CA PRO A 167 -24.30 14.64 -14.19
C PRO A 167 -24.57 15.82 -15.11
N GLY A 168 -24.73 15.52 -16.40
CA GLY A 168 -25.03 16.51 -17.40
C GLY A 168 -26.26 17.31 -16.98
N SER A 169 -26.10 18.60 -17.02
CA SER A 169 -27.21 19.53 -17.04
C SER A 169 -28.08 19.18 -18.22
N GLY A 170 -29.26 18.62 -17.92
CA GLY A 170 -30.38 18.56 -18.80
C GLY A 170 -31.31 19.74 -18.50
#